data_a603805ee17c39f2daff4df45febdb0b
#
_entry.id   a603805ee17c39f2daff4df45febdb0b
#
_cell.length_a   1.000
_cell.length_b   1.000
_cell.length_c   1.000
_cell.angle_alpha   90.00
_cell.angle_beta   90.00
_cell.angle_gamma   90.00
#
_symmetry.space_group_name_H-M   'P 1'
#
loop_
_entity.id
_entity.type
_entity.pdbx_description
1 polymer ?
#
loop_
_entity_poly.entity_id
_entity_poly.type
_entity_poly.pdbx_seq_one_letter_code
_entity_poly.pdbx_strand_id
1 'polypeptide(L)'
;MLKAFKYRIYPTKAQRSKMEQTLELCRWTYNETLAYRKNSFEQEGKSISKYETHNLLPEWKKNKPELKEVFSQTLQNVQERVDLAFKAFFRRVKAGETPGYPRFKGKGWYDSFTYPQLGFKLSFGKLRLSKIGDIKIKLHRPIEGKIKRLTVRRSSTGKWFACFSVEIDDPPKPPWKDGLMAGIDVGLESFATLSNGEKIDNPRFFRSEEKALAKAQRRLSKYEKGTFERRKALKVVQRTHERIANRRYDFAHQVSHNLVERFGLIAFEDLSITNMLKNHCLAKSISDAAWRMLVITTSYKAESAGSMVVLVDPRNTSQLCSRCGLKVTKSLSDRVHECPQCGLVMDRD
;
A
#
# COMPACT_ATOMS: atom_id res chain seq x y z
N MET A 1 9.30 16.80 -6.48
CA MET A 1 8.66 15.47 -6.34
C MET A 1 7.60 15.44 -5.22
N LEU A 2 6.71 14.41 -5.17
CA LEU A 2 5.74 14.26 -4.08
C LEU A 2 6.17 13.16 -3.12
N LYS A 3 6.28 13.48 -1.82
CA LYS A 3 6.54 12.50 -0.75
C LYS A 3 5.34 12.34 0.19
N ALA A 4 5.15 11.12 0.72
CA ALA A 4 4.11 10.82 1.69
C ALA A 4 4.70 10.65 3.09
N PHE A 5 4.12 11.39 4.05
CA PHE A 5 4.49 11.32 5.46
C PHE A 5 3.30 10.83 6.28
N LYS A 6 3.46 9.72 6.99
CA LYS A 6 2.40 9.10 7.80
C LYS A 6 2.75 9.20 9.28
N TYR A 7 1.84 9.81 10.06
CA TYR A 7 2.00 9.98 11.50
C TYR A 7 0.82 9.44 12.27
N ARG A 8 1.10 8.97 13.49
CA ARG A 8 0.08 8.55 14.42
C ARG A 8 -0.60 9.76 15.04
N ILE A 9 -1.95 9.78 15.06
CA ILE A 9 -2.74 10.78 15.78
C ILE A 9 -3.55 10.12 16.91
N TYR A 10 -3.81 10.89 17.95
CA TYR A 10 -4.42 10.44 19.20
C TYR A 10 -5.65 11.28 19.51
N PRO A 11 -6.80 11.02 18.86
CA PRO A 11 -8.04 11.75 19.13
C PRO A 11 -8.60 11.37 20.50
N THR A 12 -9.20 12.35 21.19
CA THR A 12 -10.03 12.12 22.38
C THR A 12 -11.29 11.31 22.03
N LYS A 13 -12.05 10.87 23.02
CA LYS A 13 -13.31 10.12 22.78
C LYS A 13 -14.31 10.93 21.94
N ALA A 14 -14.47 12.23 22.24
CA ALA A 14 -15.36 13.13 21.50
C ALA A 14 -14.87 13.36 20.05
N GLN A 15 -13.57 13.61 19.86
CA GLN A 15 -12.99 13.77 18.52
C GLN A 15 -13.12 12.49 17.70
N ARG A 16 -12.89 11.31 18.32
CA ARG A 16 -13.07 10.03 17.64
C ARG A 16 -14.51 9.86 17.16
N SER A 17 -15.49 10.20 17.98
CA SER A 17 -16.91 10.15 17.59
C SER A 17 -17.17 11.02 16.36
N LYS A 18 -16.69 12.27 16.36
CA LYS A 18 -16.80 13.19 15.20
C LYS A 18 -16.11 12.64 13.94
N MET A 19 -14.93 12.04 14.11
CA MET A 19 -14.19 11.45 12.98
C MET A 19 -14.91 10.21 12.42
N GLU A 20 -15.52 9.38 13.26
CA GLU A 20 -16.32 8.24 12.85
C GLU A 20 -17.61 8.68 12.14
N GLN A 21 -18.26 9.73 12.65
CA GLN A 21 -19.39 10.38 11.97
C GLN A 21 -18.98 10.94 10.60
N THR A 22 -17.83 11.62 10.52
CA THR A 22 -17.27 12.11 9.25
C THR A 22 -17.07 10.98 8.25
N LEU A 23 -16.52 9.82 8.68
CA LEU A 23 -16.38 8.66 7.80
C LEU A 23 -17.72 8.13 7.30
N GLU A 24 -18.74 8.09 8.16
CA GLU A 24 -20.07 7.61 7.77
C GLU A 24 -20.76 8.56 6.80
N LEU A 25 -20.67 9.87 7.01
CA LEU A 25 -21.20 10.89 6.07
C LEU A 25 -20.43 10.88 4.74
N CYS A 26 -19.11 10.68 4.76
CA CYS A 26 -18.34 10.47 3.54
C CYS A 26 -18.74 9.18 2.80
N ARG A 27 -19.02 8.09 3.52
CA ARG A 27 -19.52 6.85 2.94
C ARG A 27 -20.88 7.07 2.28
N TRP A 28 -21.79 7.76 2.96
CA TRP A 28 -23.09 8.12 2.41
C TRP A 28 -22.92 8.93 1.13
N THR A 29 -22.13 10.01 1.16
CA THR A 29 -21.85 10.85 -0.01
C THR A 29 -21.26 10.06 -1.18
N TYR A 30 -20.36 9.11 -0.90
CA TYR A 30 -19.81 8.22 -1.93
C TYR A 30 -20.90 7.38 -2.60
N ASN A 31 -21.74 6.76 -1.78
CA ASN A 31 -22.80 5.89 -2.26
C ASN A 31 -23.88 6.66 -3.03
N GLU A 32 -24.28 7.82 -2.53
CA GLU A 32 -25.25 8.71 -3.19
C GLU A 32 -24.72 9.20 -4.54
N THR A 33 -23.46 9.64 -4.60
CA THR A 33 -22.81 10.02 -5.86
C THR A 33 -22.77 8.86 -6.85
N LEU A 34 -22.46 7.65 -6.38
CA LEU A 34 -22.43 6.47 -7.24
C LEU A 34 -23.82 6.10 -7.74
N ALA A 35 -24.85 6.13 -6.85
CA ALA A 35 -26.24 5.86 -7.20
C ALA A 35 -26.75 6.88 -8.23
N TYR A 36 -26.53 8.17 -7.99
CA TYR A 36 -26.94 9.23 -8.90
C TYR A 36 -26.37 9.04 -10.31
N ARG A 37 -25.05 8.80 -10.42
CA ARG A 37 -24.38 8.59 -11.72
C ARG A 37 -24.87 7.33 -12.42
N LYS A 38 -25.11 6.25 -11.66
CA LYS A 38 -25.62 5.00 -12.19
C LYS A 38 -27.05 5.17 -12.73
N ASN A 39 -27.93 5.76 -11.92
CA ASN A 39 -29.34 5.96 -12.29
C ASN A 39 -29.50 6.89 -13.49
N SER A 40 -28.76 8.01 -13.55
CA SER A 40 -28.79 8.91 -14.72
C SER A 40 -28.35 8.22 -16.00
N PHE A 41 -27.35 7.33 -15.92
CA PHE A 41 -26.93 6.57 -17.10
C PHE A 41 -27.95 5.49 -17.50
N GLU A 42 -28.54 4.77 -16.54
CA GLU A 42 -29.51 3.72 -16.81
C GLU A 42 -30.86 4.26 -17.31
N GLN A 43 -31.29 5.44 -16.82
CA GLN A 43 -32.59 6.03 -17.19
C GLN A 43 -32.54 6.97 -18.39
N GLU A 44 -31.44 7.76 -18.49
CA GLU A 44 -31.32 8.87 -19.44
C GLU A 44 -30.17 8.67 -20.45
N GLY A 45 -29.34 7.63 -20.29
CA GLY A 45 -28.10 7.47 -21.06
C GLY A 45 -27.05 8.55 -20.80
N LYS A 46 -27.27 9.38 -19.79
CA LYS A 46 -26.45 10.56 -19.51
C LYS A 46 -25.25 10.24 -18.64
N SER A 47 -24.05 10.56 -19.12
CA SER A 47 -22.81 10.48 -18.33
C SER A 47 -22.60 11.77 -17.52
N ILE A 48 -22.66 11.65 -16.21
CA ILE A 48 -22.53 12.78 -15.27
C ILE A 48 -21.06 13.02 -14.93
N SER A 49 -20.59 14.26 -15.08
CA SER A 49 -19.25 14.70 -14.72
C SER A 49 -19.06 14.90 -13.20
N LYS A 50 -17.81 15.03 -12.76
CA LYS A 50 -17.52 15.36 -11.35
C LYS A 50 -18.06 16.74 -10.95
N TYR A 51 -18.08 17.70 -11.86
CA TYR A 51 -18.56 19.05 -11.59
C TYR A 51 -20.06 19.09 -11.38
N GLU A 52 -20.83 18.36 -12.20
CA GLU A 52 -22.27 18.21 -12.00
C GLU A 52 -22.57 17.57 -10.65
N THR A 53 -21.80 16.52 -10.23
CA THR A 53 -22.00 15.93 -8.91
C THR A 53 -21.66 16.90 -7.78
N HIS A 54 -20.64 17.79 -7.93
CA HIS A 54 -20.33 18.81 -6.93
C HIS A 54 -21.49 19.79 -6.73
N ASN A 55 -22.20 20.14 -7.78
CA ASN A 55 -23.36 21.04 -7.76
C ASN A 55 -24.57 20.47 -6.99
N LEU A 56 -24.61 19.16 -6.75
CA LEU A 56 -25.66 18.51 -5.95
C LEU A 56 -25.43 18.69 -4.42
N LEU A 57 -24.21 19.00 -3.98
CA LEU A 57 -23.90 19.10 -2.55
C LEU A 57 -24.73 20.15 -1.79
N PRO A 58 -25.02 21.34 -2.32
CA PRO A 58 -25.90 22.31 -1.65
C PRO A 58 -27.30 21.76 -1.39
N GLU A 59 -27.88 21.06 -2.36
CA GLU A 59 -29.18 20.42 -2.22
C GLU A 59 -29.14 19.27 -1.21
N TRP A 60 -28.15 18.39 -1.32
CA TRP A 60 -27.97 17.29 -0.35
C TRP A 60 -27.78 17.79 1.07
N LYS A 61 -27.14 18.96 1.28
CA LYS A 61 -27.01 19.59 2.59
C LYS A 61 -28.31 20.20 3.12
N LYS A 62 -29.29 20.52 2.24
CA LYS A 62 -30.64 20.91 2.65
C LYS A 62 -31.42 19.67 3.12
N ASN A 63 -31.37 18.59 2.36
CA ASN A 63 -32.10 17.35 2.62
C ASN A 63 -31.45 16.53 3.75
N LYS A 64 -30.14 16.67 3.97
CA LYS A 64 -29.37 15.99 5.01
C LYS A 64 -28.46 17.00 5.74
N PRO A 65 -28.98 17.73 6.73
CA PRO A 65 -28.26 18.82 7.42
C PRO A 65 -26.94 18.37 8.09
N GLU A 66 -26.82 17.10 8.49
CA GLU A 66 -25.60 16.55 9.11
C GLU A 66 -24.37 16.64 8.20
N LEU A 67 -24.54 16.74 6.87
CA LEU A 67 -23.43 16.97 5.94
C LEU A 67 -22.72 18.32 6.19
N LYS A 68 -23.37 19.30 6.86
CA LYS A 68 -22.75 20.56 7.27
C LYS A 68 -21.69 20.38 8.36
N GLU A 69 -21.73 19.26 9.07
CA GLU A 69 -20.71 18.87 10.07
C GLU A 69 -19.40 18.40 9.43
N VAL A 70 -19.39 18.12 8.13
CA VAL A 70 -18.20 17.74 7.39
C VAL A 70 -17.67 18.93 6.60
N PHE A 71 -16.36 19.10 6.56
CA PHE A 71 -15.72 20.14 5.75
C PHE A 71 -16.07 19.96 4.26
N SER A 72 -16.55 21.01 3.61
CA SER A 72 -17.15 20.91 2.26
C SER A 72 -16.21 20.31 1.21
N GLN A 73 -14.93 20.73 1.21
CA GLN A 73 -13.94 20.17 0.28
C GLN A 73 -13.67 18.68 0.52
N THR A 74 -13.86 18.19 1.75
CA THR A 74 -13.81 16.75 2.03
C THR A 74 -14.91 16.00 1.31
N LEU A 75 -16.15 16.53 1.29
CA LEU A 75 -17.26 15.92 0.56
C LEU A 75 -17.04 15.97 -0.96
N GLN A 76 -16.55 17.07 -1.49
CA GLN A 76 -16.15 17.18 -2.90
C GLN A 76 -15.07 16.15 -3.27
N ASN A 77 -14.06 15.95 -2.41
CA ASN A 77 -13.05 14.91 -2.63
C ASN A 77 -13.65 13.50 -2.62
N VAL A 78 -14.70 13.25 -1.84
CA VAL A 78 -15.42 11.96 -1.88
C VAL A 78 -16.07 11.73 -3.24
N GLN A 79 -16.71 12.73 -3.81
CA GLN A 79 -17.30 12.65 -5.17
C GLN A 79 -16.21 12.46 -6.23
N GLU A 80 -15.07 13.16 -6.09
CA GLU A 80 -13.90 12.94 -6.95
C GLU A 80 -13.39 11.49 -6.89
N ARG A 81 -13.43 10.84 -5.72
CA ARG A 81 -13.04 9.41 -5.60
C ARG A 81 -13.96 8.49 -6.41
N VAL A 82 -15.25 8.82 -6.54
CA VAL A 82 -16.18 8.09 -7.42
C VAL A 82 -15.78 8.30 -8.86
N ASP A 83 -15.48 9.53 -9.28
CA ASP A 83 -15.01 9.84 -10.63
C ASP A 83 -13.72 9.08 -10.99
N LEU A 84 -12.75 9.05 -10.08
CA LEU A 84 -11.52 8.28 -10.25
C LEU A 84 -11.79 6.77 -10.37
N ALA A 85 -12.78 6.25 -9.64
CA ALA A 85 -13.18 4.84 -9.75
C ALA A 85 -13.75 4.52 -11.13
N PHE A 86 -14.60 5.40 -11.70
CA PHE A 86 -15.09 5.26 -13.07
C PHE A 86 -13.97 5.40 -14.11
N LYS A 87 -13.07 6.38 -13.95
CA LYS A 87 -11.90 6.52 -14.83
C LYS A 87 -11.03 5.26 -14.83
N ALA A 88 -10.82 4.64 -13.67
CA ALA A 88 -10.09 3.38 -13.57
C ALA A 88 -10.83 2.22 -14.22
N PHE A 89 -12.16 2.18 -14.12
CA PHE A 89 -13.02 1.21 -14.82
C PHE A 89 -12.86 1.34 -16.33
N PHE A 90 -13.11 2.53 -16.90
CA PHE A 90 -13.02 2.75 -18.34
C PHE A 90 -11.62 2.55 -18.91
N ARG A 91 -10.58 2.90 -18.15
CA ARG A 91 -9.19 2.62 -18.55
C ARG A 91 -8.95 1.12 -18.74
N ARG A 92 -9.46 0.28 -17.83
CA ARG A 92 -9.33 -1.18 -17.94
C ARG A 92 -10.15 -1.74 -19.11
N VAL A 93 -11.36 -1.24 -19.32
CA VAL A 93 -12.16 -1.60 -20.49
C VAL A 93 -11.39 -1.32 -21.77
N LYS A 94 -10.83 -0.10 -21.90
CA LYS A 94 -10.05 0.31 -23.09
C LYS A 94 -8.76 -0.52 -23.27
N ALA A 95 -8.15 -0.99 -22.17
CA ALA A 95 -6.95 -1.83 -22.20
C ALA A 95 -7.26 -3.33 -22.40
N GLY A 96 -8.53 -3.75 -22.56
CA GLY A 96 -8.91 -5.15 -22.66
C GLY A 96 -8.74 -5.96 -21.37
N GLU A 97 -8.50 -5.28 -20.22
CA GLU A 97 -8.40 -5.91 -18.92
C GLU A 97 -9.80 -6.23 -18.37
N THR A 98 -9.88 -7.17 -17.41
CA THR A 98 -11.13 -7.44 -16.69
C THR A 98 -11.53 -6.23 -15.83
N PRO A 99 -12.57 -5.44 -16.22
CA PRO A 99 -12.96 -4.24 -15.51
C PRO A 99 -13.80 -4.58 -14.27
N GLY A 100 -13.48 -3.93 -13.15
CA GLY A 100 -14.32 -3.96 -11.95
C GLY A 100 -15.19 -2.71 -11.88
N TYR A 101 -16.51 -2.85 -12.02
CA TYR A 101 -17.44 -1.71 -11.87
C TYR A 101 -17.35 -1.11 -10.45
N PRO A 102 -17.45 0.22 -10.28
CA PRO A 102 -17.45 0.85 -8.96
C PRO A 102 -18.54 0.28 -8.05
N ARG A 103 -18.18 -0.10 -6.83
CA ARG A 103 -19.09 -0.76 -5.88
C ARG A 103 -19.49 0.16 -4.74
N PHE A 104 -20.73 0.03 -4.27
CA PHE A 104 -21.19 0.68 -3.05
C PHE A 104 -20.34 0.27 -1.84
N LYS A 105 -20.12 1.22 -0.93
CA LYS A 105 -19.36 0.99 0.30
C LYS A 105 -20.28 0.60 1.43
N GLY A 106 -20.12 -0.62 1.94
CA GLY A 106 -20.80 -1.11 3.14
C GLY A 106 -20.37 -0.38 4.40
N LYS A 107 -21.14 -0.51 5.48
CA LYS A 107 -20.83 0.04 6.80
C LYS A 107 -19.46 -0.48 7.27
N GLY A 108 -18.57 0.45 7.68
CA GLY A 108 -17.22 0.11 8.14
C GLY A 108 -16.17 -0.07 7.03
N TRP A 109 -16.54 -0.07 5.76
CA TRP A 109 -15.63 -0.20 4.62
C TRP A 109 -15.13 1.15 4.05
N TYR A 110 -15.48 2.25 4.71
CA TYR A 110 -14.97 3.57 4.38
C TYR A 110 -14.07 4.04 5.53
N ASP A 111 -12.76 4.08 5.30
CA ASP A 111 -11.77 4.17 6.37
C ASP A 111 -10.93 5.45 6.35
N SER A 112 -11.18 6.35 5.40
CA SER A 112 -10.38 7.57 5.23
C SER A 112 -11.17 8.74 4.65
N PHE A 113 -10.80 9.96 5.06
CA PHE A 113 -11.29 11.20 4.48
C PHE A 113 -10.12 12.16 4.26
N THR A 114 -10.25 13.06 3.29
CA THR A 114 -9.15 13.92 2.82
C THR A 114 -9.53 15.38 2.90
N TYR A 115 -8.60 16.17 3.39
CA TYR A 115 -8.55 17.63 3.25
C TYR A 115 -7.63 17.93 2.05
N PRO A 116 -8.18 18.31 0.87
CA PRO A 116 -7.37 18.41 -0.35
C PRO A 116 -6.42 19.60 -0.37
N GLN A 117 -6.79 20.74 0.25
CA GLN A 117 -6.00 21.96 0.26
C GLN A 117 -6.03 22.67 1.61
N LEU A 118 -7.23 23.00 2.09
CA LEU A 118 -7.49 23.76 3.31
C LEU A 118 -8.20 22.91 4.36
N GLY A 119 -8.51 23.52 5.51
CA GLY A 119 -9.26 22.87 6.58
C GLY A 119 -8.41 22.11 7.58
N PHE A 120 -7.08 22.20 7.48
CA PHE A 120 -6.16 21.66 8.48
C PHE A 120 -4.98 22.61 8.73
N LYS A 121 -4.42 22.54 9.93
CA LYS A 121 -3.19 23.26 10.32
C LYS A 121 -2.37 22.40 11.26
N LEU A 122 -1.08 22.28 10.98
CA LEU A 122 -0.12 21.58 11.86
C LEU A 122 0.64 22.63 12.66
N SER A 123 0.66 22.51 14.00
CA SER A 123 1.34 23.44 14.89
C SER A 123 1.69 22.74 16.21
N PHE A 124 2.95 22.84 16.66
CA PHE A 124 3.44 22.40 17.98
C PHE A 124 2.91 21.03 18.45
N GLY A 125 3.01 19.99 17.61
CA GLY A 125 2.54 18.64 17.98
C GLY A 125 1.01 18.46 18.01
N LYS A 126 0.25 19.44 17.52
CA LYS A 126 -1.20 19.39 17.33
C LYS A 126 -1.56 19.52 15.86
N LEU A 127 -2.51 18.71 15.45
CA LEU A 127 -3.12 18.77 14.13
C LEU A 127 -4.54 19.31 14.29
N ARG A 128 -4.77 20.57 13.90
CA ARG A 128 -6.11 21.14 13.83
C ARG A 128 -6.81 20.63 12.58
N LEU A 129 -8.02 20.10 12.74
CA LEU A 129 -8.89 19.68 11.66
C LEU A 129 -10.20 20.45 11.72
N SER A 130 -10.59 21.07 10.60
CA SER A 130 -11.88 21.76 10.50
C SER A 130 -13.04 20.82 10.87
N LYS A 131 -14.00 21.30 11.65
CA LYS A 131 -15.15 20.58 12.20
C LYS A 131 -14.83 19.53 13.30
N ILE A 132 -13.54 19.23 13.54
CA ILE A 132 -13.13 18.19 14.53
C ILE A 132 -12.37 18.81 15.70
N GLY A 133 -11.47 19.78 15.45
CA GLY A 133 -10.64 20.43 16.46
C GLY A 133 -9.19 19.97 16.48
N ASP A 134 -8.48 20.27 17.55
CA ASP A 134 -7.03 20.04 17.71
C ASP A 134 -6.77 18.63 18.23
N ILE A 135 -6.08 17.83 17.44
CA ILE A 135 -5.74 16.42 17.75
C ILE A 135 -4.24 16.31 18.03
N LYS A 136 -3.86 15.59 19.07
CA LYS A 136 -2.45 15.27 19.35
C LYS A 136 -1.87 14.40 18.25
N ILE A 137 -0.75 14.84 17.65
CA ILE A 137 0.00 14.09 16.63
C ILE A 137 1.41 13.80 17.14
N LYS A 138 1.93 12.60 16.82
CA LYS A 138 3.33 12.23 17.12
C LYS A 138 4.15 12.37 15.84
N LEU A 139 4.89 13.47 15.74
CA LEU A 139 5.86 13.71 14.69
C LEU A 139 7.18 13.03 15.07
N HIS A 140 7.52 11.93 14.41
CA HIS A 140 8.77 11.20 14.63
C HIS A 140 9.89 11.64 13.68
N ARG A 141 9.56 12.49 12.72
CA ARG A 141 10.48 13.16 11.80
C ARG A 141 9.88 14.50 11.35
N PRO A 142 10.66 15.50 10.96
CA PRO A 142 10.12 16.75 10.41
C PRO A 142 9.41 16.50 9.08
N ILE A 143 8.48 17.40 8.74
CA ILE A 143 7.88 17.47 7.41
C ILE A 143 8.59 18.59 6.65
N GLU A 144 9.38 18.22 5.68
CA GLU A 144 10.11 19.14 4.82
C GLU A 144 9.31 19.34 3.53
N GLY A 145 9.16 20.60 3.09
CA GLY A 145 8.43 20.95 1.88
C GLY A 145 7.00 21.46 2.11
N LYS A 146 6.26 21.66 1.00
CA LYS A 146 4.92 22.22 1.00
C LYS A 146 3.85 21.14 1.12
N ILE A 147 3.10 21.15 2.20
CA ILE A 147 1.98 20.22 2.37
C ILE A 147 0.88 20.56 1.38
N LYS A 148 0.55 19.63 0.48
CA LYS A 148 -0.51 19.76 -0.54
C LYS A 148 -1.84 19.19 -0.08
N ARG A 149 -1.81 18.10 0.68
CA ARG A 149 -3.02 17.33 1.03
C ARG A 149 -2.81 16.60 2.34
N LEU A 150 -3.89 16.47 3.11
CA LEU A 150 -3.93 15.64 4.30
C LEU A 150 -5.03 14.58 4.15
N THR A 151 -4.67 13.31 4.28
CA THR A 151 -5.62 12.21 4.41
C THR A 151 -5.60 11.66 5.83
N VAL A 152 -6.74 11.67 6.48
CA VAL A 152 -6.93 11.03 7.79
C VAL A 152 -7.47 9.63 7.58
N ARG A 153 -6.81 8.63 8.16
CA ARG A 153 -7.15 7.22 7.97
C ARG A 153 -7.30 6.48 9.30
N ARG A 154 -8.34 5.64 9.38
CA ARG A 154 -8.55 4.68 10.47
C ARG A 154 -8.07 3.29 10.04
N SER A 155 -7.20 2.66 10.84
CA SER A 155 -6.84 1.25 10.62
C SER A 155 -7.96 0.31 11.07
N SER A 156 -7.89 -0.95 10.63
CA SER A 156 -8.80 -2.03 11.09
C SER A 156 -8.76 -2.22 12.62
N THR A 157 -7.62 -1.95 13.26
CA THR A 157 -7.44 -2.02 14.71
C THR A 157 -7.97 -0.79 15.46
N GLY A 158 -8.54 0.21 14.74
CA GLY A 158 -9.09 1.44 15.31
C GLY A 158 -8.04 2.52 15.61
N LYS A 159 -6.82 2.36 15.12
CA LYS A 159 -5.78 3.40 15.21
C LYS A 159 -6.01 4.45 14.11
N TRP A 160 -5.70 5.72 14.43
CA TRP A 160 -5.83 6.83 13.49
C TRP A 160 -4.48 7.36 13.06
N PHE A 161 -4.40 7.72 11.80
CA PHE A 161 -3.19 8.23 11.16
C PHE A 161 -3.50 9.47 10.33
N ALA A 162 -2.56 10.41 10.32
CA ALA A 162 -2.51 11.53 9.39
C ALA A 162 -1.46 11.22 8.33
N CYS A 163 -1.86 11.23 7.07
CA CYS A 163 -0.99 11.00 5.92
C CYS A 163 -0.91 12.31 5.12
N PHE A 164 0.23 12.99 5.17
CA PHE A 164 0.49 14.21 4.42
C PHE A 164 1.11 13.88 3.06
N SER A 165 0.56 14.44 2.00
CA SER A 165 1.23 14.50 0.70
C SER A 165 1.94 15.85 0.61
N VAL A 166 3.25 15.79 0.48
CA VAL A 166 4.13 16.96 0.57
C VAL A 166 4.89 17.08 -0.74
N GLU A 167 4.86 18.27 -1.32
CA GLU A 167 5.71 18.64 -2.44
C GLU A 167 7.05 19.10 -1.87
N ILE A 168 8.10 18.44 -2.31
CA ILE A 168 9.47 18.82 -2.00
C ILE A 168 10.17 19.17 -3.31
N ASP A 169 11.09 20.10 -3.24
CA ASP A 169 11.99 20.34 -4.35
C ASP A 169 12.76 19.07 -4.64
N ASP A 170 13.02 18.80 -5.91
CA ASP A 170 13.82 17.64 -6.27
C ASP A 170 15.23 17.88 -5.71
N PRO A 171 15.72 17.03 -4.79
CA PRO A 171 17.09 17.18 -4.31
C PRO A 171 18.01 17.05 -5.51
N PRO A 172 19.16 17.74 -5.53
CA PRO A 172 20.18 17.48 -6.51
C PRO A 172 20.45 15.98 -6.49
N LYS A 173 20.38 15.33 -7.68
CA LYS A 173 20.67 13.90 -7.75
C LYS A 173 22.09 13.71 -7.22
N PRO A 174 22.28 12.91 -6.15
CA PRO A 174 23.61 12.62 -5.71
C PRO A 174 24.39 12.01 -6.87
N PRO A 175 25.73 12.20 -6.91
CA PRO A 175 26.54 11.62 -7.96
C PRO A 175 26.29 10.11 -8.01
N TRP A 176 26.30 9.58 -9.21
CA TRP A 176 26.16 8.14 -9.45
C TRP A 176 27.22 7.41 -8.61
N LYS A 177 26.82 6.37 -7.91
CA LYS A 177 27.74 5.50 -7.17
C LYS A 177 28.44 4.58 -8.16
N ASP A 178 29.52 5.05 -8.75
CA ASP A 178 30.28 4.31 -9.74
C ASP A 178 30.72 2.94 -9.21
N GLY A 179 30.55 1.91 -10.04
CA GLY A 179 31.18 0.61 -9.88
C GLY A 179 30.50 -0.40 -8.96
N LEU A 180 29.54 -0.04 -8.13
CA LEU A 180 28.86 -0.98 -7.23
C LEU A 180 27.50 -1.40 -7.79
N MET A 181 27.44 -2.61 -8.37
CA MET A 181 26.23 -3.21 -8.89
C MET A 181 25.90 -4.49 -8.11
N ALA A 182 24.59 -4.77 -7.91
CA ALA A 182 24.12 -6.02 -7.34
C ALA A 182 22.91 -6.57 -8.11
N GLY A 183 23.02 -7.83 -8.53
CA GLY A 183 21.87 -8.65 -8.88
C GLY A 183 21.27 -9.25 -7.62
N ILE A 184 19.95 -9.29 -7.51
CA ILE A 184 19.24 -9.82 -6.34
C ILE A 184 18.22 -10.85 -6.81
N ASP A 185 18.48 -12.10 -6.46
CA ASP A 185 17.51 -13.18 -6.54
C ASP A 185 16.70 -13.28 -5.25
N VAL A 186 15.37 -13.41 -5.37
CA VAL A 186 14.46 -13.49 -4.21
C VAL A 186 13.91 -14.91 -4.06
N GLY A 187 14.16 -15.51 -2.90
CA GLY A 187 13.86 -16.90 -2.64
C GLY A 187 12.96 -17.12 -1.41
N LEU A 188 12.57 -18.39 -1.21
CA LEU A 188 11.81 -18.83 -0.03
C LEU A 188 12.72 -19.40 1.07
N GLU A 189 13.86 -19.95 0.71
CA GLU A 189 14.89 -20.42 1.64
C GLU A 189 15.61 -19.23 2.25
N SER A 190 16.40 -18.54 1.48
CA SER A 190 16.85 -17.18 1.76
C SER A 190 15.83 -16.17 1.22
N PHE A 191 15.65 -15.06 1.90
CA PHE A 191 14.73 -13.99 1.46
C PHE A 191 15.25 -13.34 0.18
N ALA A 192 16.56 -13.14 0.10
CA ALA A 192 17.25 -12.63 -1.07
C ALA A 192 18.70 -13.13 -1.06
N THR A 193 19.25 -13.42 -2.24
CA THR A 193 20.66 -13.72 -2.48
C THR A 193 21.21 -12.64 -3.40
N LEU A 194 22.35 -12.06 -3.05
CA LEU A 194 23.02 -11.03 -3.82
C LEU A 194 24.09 -11.66 -4.71
N SER A 195 24.38 -11.03 -5.86
CA SER A 195 25.41 -11.50 -6.79
C SER A 195 26.83 -11.57 -6.24
N ASN A 196 27.08 -10.96 -5.07
CA ASN A 196 28.33 -11.08 -4.33
C ASN A 196 28.37 -12.29 -3.38
N GLY A 197 27.35 -13.14 -3.38
CA GLY A 197 27.21 -14.33 -2.51
C GLY A 197 26.58 -14.06 -1.13
N GLU A 198 26.27 -12.81 -0.80
CA GLU A 198 25.60 -12.48 0.46
C GLU A 198 24.16 -13.00 0.44
N LYS A 199 23.76 -13.69 1.52
CA LYS A 199 22.40 -14.20 1.69
C LYS A 199 21.70 -13.45 2.81
N ILE A 200 20.46 -13.03 2.56
CA ILE A 200 19.58 -12.40 3.54
C ILE A 200 18.55 -13.44 3.98
N ASP A 201 18.52 -13.74 5.27
CA ASP A 201 17.64 -14.74 5.84
C ASP A 201 16.15 -14.38 5.69
N ASN A 202 15.32 -15.42 5.49
CA ASN A 202 13.87 -15.25 5.42
C ASN A 202 13.26 -15.30 6.83
N PRO A 203 12.74 -14.16 7.35
CA PRO A 203 12.26 -14.09 8.73
C PRO A 203 10.92 -14.81 8.97
N ARG A 204 10.20 -15.21 7.92
CA ARG A 204 8.96 -16.00 7.96
C ARG A 204 7.95 -15.49 8.99
N PHE A 205 7.65 -14.21 8.99
CA PHE A 205 6.83 -13.52 10.00
C PHE A 205 5.42 -14.09 10.16
N PHE A 206 4.80 -14.55 9.08
CA PHE A 206 3.50 -15.17 9.16
C PHE A 206 3.62 -16.55 9.84
N ARG A 207 4.62 -17.34 9.48
CA ARG A 207 4.84 -18.66 10.06
C ARG A 207 5.04 -18.60 11.57
N SER A 208 5.77 -17.61 12.07
CA SER A 208 5.99 -17.42 13.51
C SER A 208 4.69 -17.09 14.28
N GLU A 209 3.72 -16.43 13.64
CA GLU A 209 2.44 -16.04 14.25
C GLU A 209 1.27 -16.98 13.86
N GLU A 210 1.49 -18.00 13.01
CA GLU A 210 0.45 -18.83 12.42
C GLU A 210 -0.40 -19.56 13.47
N LYS A 211 0.25 -20.16 14.48
CA LYS A 211 -0.46 -20.86 15.57
C LYS A 211 -1.33 -19.90 16.40
N ALA A 212 -0.81 -18.72 16.72
CA ALA A 212 -1.53 -17.68 17.46
C ALA A 212 -2.72 -17.15 16.64
N LEU A 213 -2.51 -16.91 15.34
CA LEU A 213 -3.57 -16.47 14.42
C LEU A 213 -4.67 -17.52 14.30
N ALA A 214 -4.34 -18.79 14.11
CA ALA A 214 -5.29 -19.90 14.01
C ALA A 214 -6.13 -20.04 15.30
N LYS A 215 -5.51 -19.90 16.49
CA LYS A 215 -6.21 -19.87 17.78
C LYS A 215 -7.19 -18.70 17.86
N ALA A 216 -6.78 -17.50 17.44
CA ALA A 216 -7.63 -16.30 17.43
C ALA A 216 -8.80 -16.43 16.43
N GLN A 217 -8.56 -17.01 15.26
CA GLN A 217 -9.61 -17.27 14.25
C GLN A 217 -10.63 -18.30 14.73
N ARG A 218 -10.17 -19.42 15.32
CA ARG A 218 -11.08 -20.40 15.93
C ARG A 218 -11.94 -19.81 17.02
N ARG A 219 -11.37 -18.91 17.85
CA ARG A 219 -12.16 -18.19 18.86
C ARG A 219 -13.19 -17.25 18.21
N LEU A 220 -12.79 -16.53 17.13
CA LEU A 220 -13.69 -15.64 16.40
C LEU A 220 -14.89 -16.39 15.81
N SER A 221 -14.67 -17.58 15.25
CA SER A 221 -15.74 -18.37 14.61
C SER A 221 -16.80 -18.88 15.58
N LYS A 222 -16.48 -18.99 16.89
CA LYS A 222 -17.42 -19.43 17.92
C LYS A 222 -18.50 -18.41 18.26
N TYR A 223 -18.33 -17.13 17.90
CA TYR A 223 -19.25 -16.06 18.24
C TYR A 223 -20.11 -15.65 17.06
N GLU A 224 -21.37 -15.35 17.29
CA GLU A 224 -22.31 -14.88 16.28
C GLU A 224 -21.94 -13.49 15.75
N LYS A 225 -22.28 -13.25 14.48
CA LYS A 225 -22.06 -11.96 13.82
C LYS A 225 -22.89 -10.88 14.53
N GLY A 226 -22.28 -9.72 14.79
CA GLY A 226 -22.93 -8.57 15.44
C GLY A 226 -22.72 -8.49 16.95
N THR A 227 -22.34 -9.60 17.63
CA THR A 227 -22.13 -9.63 19.09
C THR A 227 -20.90 -8.83 19.54
N PHE A 228 -20.90 -8.42 20.80
CA PHE A 228 -19.76 -7.72 21.41
C PHE A 228 -18.52 -8.62 21.53
N GLU A 229 -18.73 -9.89 21.88
CA GLU A 229 -17.71 -10.92 22.01
C GLU A 229 -17.00 -11.14 20.67
N ARG A 230 -17.76 -11.25 19.58
CA ARG A 230 -17.19 -11.37 18.23
C ARG A 230 -16.39 -10.13 17.88
N ARG A 231 -16.84 -8.91 18.22
CA ARG A 231 -16.08 -7.68 17.98
C ARG A 231 -14.76 -7.65 18.74
N LYS A 232 -14.73 -8.15 19.99
CA LYS A 232 -13.50 -8.31 20.77
C LYS A 232 -12.56 -9.35 20.11
N ALA A 233 -13.07 -10.52 19.75
CA ALA A 233 -12.28 -11.57 19.10
C ALA A 233 -11.72 -11.12 17.74
N LEU A 234 -12.52 -10.39 16.94
CA LEU A 234 -12.07 -9.82 15.66
C LEU A 234 -10.89 -8.86 15.84
N LYS A 235 -10.90 -8.04 16.90
CA LYS A 235 -9.77 -7.14 17.20
C LYS A 235 -8.48 -7.89 17.49
N VAL A 236 -8.55 -9.08 18.09
CA VAL A 236 -7.34 -9.91 18.32
C VAL A 236 -6.78 -10.38 16.97
N VAL A 237 -7.62 -10.92 16.10
CA VAL A 237 -7.22 -11.34 14.74
C VAL A 237 -6.60 -10.16 13.96
N GLN A 238 -7.28 -9.00 13.98
CA GLN A 238 -6.78 -7.79 13.30
C GLN A 238 -5.42 -7.32 13.83
N ARG A 239 -5.20 -7.39 15.15
CA ARG A 239 -3.92 -7.01 15.77
C ARG A 239 -2.79 -7.97 15.37
N THR A 240 -3.06 -9.26 15.27
CA THR A 240 -2.08 -10.24 14.80
C THR A 240 -1.68 -9.96 13.36
N HIS A 241 -2.65 -9.74 12.47
CA HIS A 241 -2.35 -9.34 11.08
C HIS A 241 -1.61 -8.00 10.99
N GLU A 242 -1.96 -7.01 11.82
CA GLU A 242 -1.25 -5.71 11.86
C GLU A 242 0.20 -5.91 12.29
N ARG A 243 0.47 -6.78 13.26
CA ARG A 243 1.83 -7.09 13.72
C ARG A 243 2.65 -7.72 12.59
N ILE A 244 2.12 -8.73 11.92
CA ILE A 244 2.78 -9.39 10.78
C ILE A 244 3.08 -8.37 9.68
N ALA A 245 2.09 -7.56 9.29
CA ALA A 245 2.25 -6.54 8.25
C ALA A 245 3.31 -5.49 8.62
N ASN A 246 3.33 -5.03 9.87
CA ASN A 246 4.32 -4.06 10.34
C ASN A 246 5.74 -4.63 10.35
N ARG A 247 5.92 -5.89 10.79
CA ARG A 247 7.23 -6.56 10.78
C ARG A 247 7.76 -6.75 9.36
N ARG A 248 6.90 -7.17 8.41
CA ARG A 248 7.28 -7.26 7.00
C ARG A 248 7.70 -5.91 6.42
N TYR A 249 6.92 -4.88 6.74
CA TYR A 249 7.18 -3.53 6.26
C TYR A 249 8.51 -2.98 6.80
N ASP A 250 8.75 -3.16 8.10
CA ASP A 250 9.99 -2.74 8.75
C ASP A 250 11.20 -3.46 8.16
N PHE A 251 11.13 -4.78 8.02
CA PHE A 251 12.17 -5.59 7.40
C PHE A 251 12.48 -5.17 5.96
N ALA A 252 11.44 -4.99 5.13
CA ALA A 252 11.63 -4.53 3.76
C ALA A 252 12.28 -3.13 3.70
N HIS A 253 11.95 -2.26 4.66
CA HIS A 253 12.57 -0.95 4.78
C HIS A 253 14.04 -1.01 5.20
N GLN A 254 14.41 -1.90 6.13
CA GLN A 254 15.81 -2.09 6.56
C GLN A 254 16.63 -2.65 5.39
N VAL A 255 16.18 -3.74 4.77
CA VAL A 255 16.87 -4.36 3.63
C VAL A 255 17.03 -3.37 2.48
N SER A 256 15.93 -2.71 2.07
CA SER A 256 15.99 -1.74 0.96
C SER A 256 16.87 -0.51 1.26
N HIS A 257 17.01 -0.12 2.53
CA HIS A 257 17.92 0.97 2.92
C HIS A 257 19.36 0.52 2.75
N ASN A 258 19.72 -0.65 3.30
CA ASN A 258 21.05 -1.22 3.17
C ASN A 258 21.47 -1.39 1.71
N LEU A 259 20.58 -1.91 0.86
CA LEU A 259 20.86 -2.09 -0.57
C LEU A 259 21.15 -0.75 -1.28
N VAL A 260 20.31 0.26 -1.04
CA VAL A 260 20.46 1.57 -1.69
C VAL A 260 21.68 2.34 -1.17
N GLU A 261 22.09 2.14 0.07
CA GLU A 261 23.32 2.74 0.59
C GLU A 261 24.58 2.16 -0.04
N ARG A 262 24.55 0.87 -0.37
CA ARG A 262 25.74 0.13 -0.88
C ARG A 262 25.88 0.17 -2.38
N PHE A 263 24.77 0.11 -3.13
CA PHE A 263 24.80 -0.13 -4.57
C PHE A 263 24.22 1.04 -5.37
N GLY A 264 24.89 1.39 -6.48
CA GLY A 264 24.40 2.35 -7.46
C GLY A 264 23.38 1.75 -8.43
N LEU A 265 23.59 0.50 -8.85
CA LEU A 265 22.65 -0.27 -9.68
C LEU A 265 22.20 -1.52 -8.92
N ILE A 266 20.88 -1.73 -8.87
CA ILE A 266 20.26 -2.88 -8.23
C ILE A 266 19.32 -3.54 -9.23
N ALA A 267 19.62 -4.78 -9.62
CA ALA A 267 18.79 -5.54 -10.53
C ALA A 267 17.94 -6.57 -9.76
N PHE A 268 16.64 -6.60 -10.03
CA PHE A 268 15.71 -7.64 -9.55
C PHE A 268 15.10 -8.36 -10.74
N GLU A 269 14.68 -9.60 -10.56
CA GLU A 269 13.83 -10.28 -11.54
C GLU A 269 12.40 -9.68 -11.55
N ASP A 270 11.83 -9.51 -12.75
CA ASP A 270 10.44 -9.07 -12.93
C ASP A 270 9.48 -10.26 -12.72
N LEU A 271 9.35 -10.70 -11.48
CA LEU A 271 8.55 -11.86 -11.12
C LEU A 271 7.06 -11.54 -11.15
N SER A 272 6.29 -12.37 -11.86
CA SER A 272 4.83 -12.34 -11.83
C SER A 272 4.28 -12.97 -10.53
N ILE A 273 4.37 -12.25 -9.41
CA ILE A 273 3.90 -12.72 -8.10
C ILE A 273 2.45 -13.21 -8.15
N THR A 274 1.59 -12.54 -8.93
CA THR A 274 0.17 -12.92 -9.08
C THR A 274 0.03 -14.33 -9.66
N ASN A 275 0.86 -14.71 -10.62
CA ASN A 275 0.85 -16.06 -11.20
C ASN A 275 1.46 -17.08 -10.23
N MET A 276 2.53 -16.71 -9.52
CA MET A 276 3.15 -17.58 -8.52
C MET A 276 2.19 -17.90 -7.36
N LEU A 277 1.31 -16.98 -6.98
CA LEU A 277 0.29 -17.21 -5.95
C LEU A 277 -0.82 -18.19 -6.35
N LYS A 278 -0.92 -18.59 -7.64
CA LYS A 278 -1.84 -19.65 -8.08
C LYS A 278 -1.37 -21.03 -7.63
N ASN A 279 -0.09 -21.21 -7.37
CA ASN A 279 0.44 -22.44 -6.77
C ASN A 279 0.06 -22.49 -5.28
N HIS A 280 -0.98 -23.27 -4.94
CA HIS A 280 -1.53 -23.36 -3.57
C HIS A 280 -0.53 -23.89 -2.54
N CYS A 281 0.45 -24.71 -2.95
CA CYS A 281 1.50 -25.23 -2.06
C CYS A 281 2.45 -24.12 -1.58
N LEU A 282 2.78 -23.16 -2.45
CA LEU A 282 3.76 -22.12 -2.18
C LEU A 282 3.13 -20.76 -1.86
N ALA A 283 1.85 -20.53 -2.21
CA ALA A 283 1.15 -19.26 -2.09
C ALA A 283 1.29 -18.61 -0.70
N LYS A 284 1.19 -19.40 0.36
CA LYS A 284 1.34 -18.92 1.73
C LYS A 284 2.76 -18.39 1.99
N SER A 285 3.78 -19.09 1.56
CA SER A 285 5.19 -18.72 1.76
C SER A 285 5.57 -17.52 0.90
N ILE A 286 5.14 -17.49 -0.36
CA ILE A 286 5.33 -16.34 -1.27
C ILE A 286 4.65 -15.09 -0.71
N SER A 287 3.42 -15.23 -0.22
CA SER A 287 2.68 -14.15 0.43
C SER A 287 3.34 -13.66 1.72
N ASP A 288 4.04 -14.57 2.45
CA ASP A 288 4.78 -14.22 3.66
C ASP A 288 6.07 -13.47 3.34
N ALA A 289 6.82 -13.88 2.35
CA ALA A 289 8.05 -13.21 1.93
C ALA A 289 7.79 -11.76 1.45
N ALA A 290 6.68 -11.50 0.75
CA ALA A 290 6.28 -10.16 0.32
C ALA A 290 7.32 -9.44 -0.56
N TRP A 291 7.99 -10.13 -1.48
CA TRP A 291 9.07 -9.62 -2.34
C TRP A 291 8.72 -8.34 -3.08
N ARG A 292 7.47 -8.20 -3.56
CA ARG A 292 7.02 -6.96 -4.21
C ARG A 292 7.18 -5.72 -3.30
N MET A 293 7.07 -5.90 -1.98
CA MET A 293 7.28 -4.81 -1.02
C MET A 293 8.75 -4.38 -1.02
N LEU A 294 9.69 -5.34 -1.07
CA LEU A 294 11.12 -5.06 -1.19
C LEU A 294 11.41 -4.27 -2.47
N VAL A 295 10.97 -4.78 -3.62
CA VAL A 295 11.18 -4.12 -4.92
C VAL A 295 10.66 -2.67 -4.90
N ILE A 296 9.41 -2.45 -4.46
CA ILE A 296 8.82 -1.12 -4.39
C ILE A 296 9.59 -0.20 -3.43
N THR A 297 9.97 -0.70 -2.23
CA THR A 297 10.68 0.13 -1.26
C THR A 297 12.09 0.46 -1.71
N THR A 298 12.77 -0.45 -2.41
CA THR A 298 14.09 -0.20 -3.00
C THR A 298 13.98 0.81 -4.14
N SER A 299 13.01 0.67 -5.05
CA SER A 299 12.86 1.54 -6.21
C SER A 299 12.72 3.02 -5.83
N TYR A 300 11.76 3.37 -4.95
CA TYR A 300 11.59 4.79 -4.60
C TYR A 300 12.73 5.36 -3.73
N LYS A 301 13.41 4.51 -2.95
CA LYS A 301 14.59 4.96 -2.19
C LYS A 301 15.78 5.17 -3.11
N ALA A 302 15.99 4.27 -4.07
CA ALA A 302 17.03 4.39 -5.08
C ALA A 302 16.87 5.67 -5.89
N GLU A 303 15.65 5.99 -6.37
CA GLU A 303 15.34 7.24 -7.05
C GLU A 303 15.74 8.46 -6.20
N SER A 304 15.45 8.44 -4.89
CA SER A 304 15.82 9.53 -3.97
C SER A 304 17.32 9.61 -3.66
N ALA A 305 18.05 8.51 -3.78
CA ALA A 305 19.47 8.40 -3.45
C ALA A 305 20.40 8.47 -4.68
N GLY A 306 19.85 8.67 -5.88
CA GLY A 306 20.62 8.67 -7.12
C GLY A 306 21.08 7.30 -7.59
N SER A 307 20.55 6.23 -7.01
CA SER A 307 20.75 4.85 -7.45
C SER A 307 19.67 4.44 -8.45
N MET A 308 19.91 3.36 -9.21
CA MET A 308 18.98 2.83 -10.20
C MET A 308 18.50 1.44 -9.79
N VAL A 309 17.21 1.17 -10.00
CA VAL A 309 16.65 -0.18 -9.92
C VAL A 309 16.19 -0.61 -11.30
N VAL A 310 16.63 -1.79 -11.73
CA VAL A 310 16.27 -2.39 -13.01
C VAL A 310 15.54 -3.70 -12.74
N LEU A 311 14.46 -3.94 -13.49
CA LEU A 311 13.77 -5.23 -13.51
C LEU A 311 14.22 -5.99 -14.77
N VAL A 312 14.71 -7.22 -14.59
CA VAL A 312 15.20 -8.08 -15.66
C VAL A 312 14.22 -9.22 -15.95
N ASP A 313 14.15 -9.68 -17.19
CA ASP A 313 13.30 -10.81 -17.56
C ASP A 313 13.78 -12.07 -16.80
N PRO A 314 12.92 -12.74 -16.03
CA PRO A 314 13.29 -13.92 -15.25
C PRO A 314 13.52 -15.18 -16.10
N ARG A 315 13.31 -15.12 -17.42
CA ARG A 315 13.46 -16.29 -18.30
C ARG A 315 14.92 -16.72 -18.42
N ASN A 316 15.17 -17.97 -18.08
CA ASN A 316 16.49 -18.61 -18.15
C ASN A 316 17.59 -18.01 -17.24
N THR A 317 17.30 -17.07 -16.36
CA THR A 317 18.29 -16.47 -15.45
C THR A 317 19.03 -17.55 -14.64
N SER A 318 18.36 -18.58 -14.15
CA SER A 318 18.96 -19.71 -13.43
C SER A 318 19.69 -20.72 -14.32
N GLN A 319 19.59 -20.61 -15.66
CA GLN A 319 20.19 -21.54 -16.63
C GLN A 319 21.35 -20.93 -17.40
N LEU A 320 21.36 -19.62 -17.59
CA LEU A 320 22.42 -18.93 -18.33
C LEU A 320 23.68 -18.80 -17.46
N CYS A 321 24.81 -19.15 -18.02
CA CYS A 321 26.10 -18.92 -17.38
C CYS A 321 26.40 -17.42 -17.30
N SER A 322 26.64 -16.88 -16.10
CA SER A 322 26.94 -15.46 -15.89
C SER A 322 28.27 -15.01 -16.52
N ARG A 323 29.19 -15.95 -16.83
CA ARG A 323 30.47 -15.64 -17.40
C ARG A 323 30.49 -15.68 -18.95
N CYS A 324 29.88 -16.71 -19.57
CA CYS A 324 29.97 -16.93 -21.02
C CYS A 324 28.60 -16.95 -21.72
N GLY A 325 27.49 -16.84 -21.01
CA GLY A 325 26.15 -16.82 -21.59
C GLY A 325 25.62 -18.17 -22.07
N LEU A 326 26.40 -19.27 -21.95
CA LEU A 326 25.93 -20.61 -22.33
C LEU A 326 24.72 -21.01 -21.50
N LYS A 327 23.70 -21.52 -22.17
CA LYS A 327 22.54 -22.10 -21.51
C LYS A 327 22.82 -23.54 -21.05
N VAL A 328 22.83 -23.76 -19.75
CA VAL A 328 23.00 -25.09 -19.11
C VAL A 328 21.66 -25.55 -18.58
N THR A 329 21.12 -26.64 -19.14
CA THR A 329 19.85 -27.21 -18.68
C THR A 329 20.02 -27.77 -17.28
N LYS A 330 19.12 -27.37 -16.37
CA LYS A 330 19.12 -27.77 -14.97
C LYS A 330 17.73 -28.15 -14.49
N SER A 331 17.65 -29.07 -13.56
CA SER A 331 16.42 -29.33 -12.81
C SER A 331 16.22 -28.32 -11.67
N LEU A 332 15.05 -28.28 -11.09
CA LEU A 332 14.76 -27.42 -9.92
C LEU A 332 15.54 -27.84 -8.67
N SER A 333 16.01 -29.10 -8.61
CA SER A 333 16.80 -29.64 -7.51
C SER A 333 18.28 -29.27 -7.58
N ASP A 334 18.79 -28.92 -8.77
CA ASP A 334 20.20 -28.59 -8.98
C ASP A 334 20.51 -27.23 -8.38
N ARG A 335 21.33 -27.21 -7.34
CA ARG A 335 21.71 -25.98 -6.61
C ARG A 335 23.02 -25.40 -7.06
N VAL A 336 23.81 -26.15 -7.81
CA VAL A 336 25.10 -25.69 -8.30
C VAL A 336 25.04 -25.46 -9.81
N HIS A 337 25.60 -24.35 -10.25
CA HIS A 337 25.84 -24.06 -11.66
C HIS A 337 27.24 -24.52 -12.03
N GLU A 338 27.34 -25.51 -12.91
CA GLU A 338 28.59 -25.96 -13.52
C GLU A 338 28.53 -25.70 -15.03
N CYS A 339 29.36 -24.80 -15.53
CA CYS A 339 29.37 -24.47 -16.93
C CYS A 339 30.36 -25.34 -17.70
N PRO A 340 29.93 -26.19 -18.65
CA PRO A 340 30.84 -27.07 -19.38
C PRO A 340 31.74 -26.30 -20.37
N GLN A 341 31.39 -25.05 -20.71
CA GLN A 341 32.18 -24.28 -21.69
C GLN A 341 33.29 -23.47 -21.02
N CYS A 342 33.02 -22.80 -19.87
CA CYS A 342 33.99 -21.90 -19.24
C CYS A 342 34.47 -22.36 -17.85
N GLY A 343 34.03 -23.54 -17.39
CA GLY A 343 34.43 -24.10 -16.11
C GLY A 343 33.92 -23.35 -14.87
N LEU A 344 32.96 -22.40 -15.03
CA LEU A 344 32.41 -21.66 -13.90
C LEU A 344 31.60 -22.62 -13.02
N VAL A 345 31.95 -22.70 -11.73
CA VAL A 345 31.20 -23.41 -10.70
C VAL A 345 30.76 -22.38 -9.64
N MET A 346 29.46 -22.29 -9.40
CA MET A 346 28.89 -21.37 -8.40
C MET A 346 27.52 -21.83 -7.90
N ASP A 347 27.03 -21.28 -6.81
CA ASP A 347 25.65 -21.44 -6.39
C ASP A 347 24.70 -20.96 -7.51
N ARG A 348 23.60 -21.67 -7.73
CA ARG A 348 22.65 -21.33 -8.79
C ARG A 348 21.91 -20.02 -8.49
N ASP A 349 21.59 -19.78 -7.22
CA ASP A 349 20.76 -18.66 -6.75
C ASP A 349 21.58 -17.40 -6.44
#